data_ba7a41b7fec16d97a3cafa1deb3f8568
#
_entry.id   ba7a41b7fec16d97a3cafa1deb3f8568
#
_cell.length_a   1.000
_cell.length_b   1.000
_cell.length_c   1.000
_cell.angle_alpha   90.00
_cell.angle_beta   90.00
_cell.angle_gamma   90.00
#
_symmetry.space_group_name_H-M   'P 1'
#
loop_
_entity.id
_entity.type
_entity.pdbx_description
1 polymer ?
#
loop_
_entity_poly.entity_id
_entity_poly.type
_entity_poly.pdbx_seq_one_letter_code
_entity_poly.pdbx_strand_id
1 'polypeptide(L)'
;MSALYFNDEKFPNAQKEYVLWIDIMGTKNFMSTSLRTSSLFICKLHMAILEAKTENMHIYPVMDGAYITTKNQGEMRSFIKTVFTSLSELFINESNPLHQFIIKGAIAYGPV
;
A
#
# COMPACT_ATOMS: atom_id res chain seq x y z
N MET A 1 -0.35 -14.00 28.24
CA MET A 1 -1.58 -14.19 27.57
C MET A 1 -1.52 -14.59 26.13
N SER A 2 -0.51 -14.15 25.46
CA SER A 2 -0.27 -14.63 24.11
C SER A 2 -0.28 -16.16 23.99
N ALA A 3 0.06 -16.86 25.05
CA ALA A 3 0.10 -18.32 25.04
C ALA A 3 -1.22 -19.00 24.68
N LEU A 4 -2.35 -18.32 24.82
CA LEU A 4 -3.65 -18.87 24.44
C LEU A 4 -3.85 -18.90 22.93
N TYR A 5 -3.31 -17.94 22.23
CA TYR A 5 -3.50 -17.80 20.79
C TYR A 5 -2.19 -17.90 20.04
N PHE A 6 -1.10 -17.80 20.75
CA PHE A 6 0.23 -17.68 20.21
C PHE A 6 1.12 -18.72 20.85
N ASN A 7 1.62 -19.62 20.07
CA ASN A 7 2.65 -20.53 20.49
C ASN A 7 3.87 -20.32 19.58
N ASP A 8 4.89 -19.65 20.11
CA ASP A 8 6.06 -19.27 19.34
C ASP A 8 6.77 -20.46 18.69
N GLU A 9 6.66 -21.63 19.29
CA GLU A 9 7.26 -22.84 18.75
C GLU A 9 6.59 -23.32 17.46
N LYS A 10 5.34 -22.92 17.23
CA LYS A 10 4.55 -23.32 16.05
C LYS A 10 4.69 -22.34 14.90
N PHE A 11 5.28 -21.15 15.14
CA PHE A 11 5.44 -20.14 14.12
C PHE A 11 6.88 -20.07 13.67
N PRO A 12 7.14 -19.79 12.38
CA PRO A 12 8.51 -19.56 11.93
C PRO A 12 9.07 -18.33 12.63
N ASN A 13 10.38 -18.32 12.80
CA ASN A 13 11.06 -17.16 13.36
C ASN A 13 10.78 -15.93 12.49
N ALA A 14 10.45 -14.81 13.13
CA ALA A 14 10.23 -13.56 12.44
C ALA A 14 11.54 -13.13 11.76
N GLN A 15 11.44 -12.75 10.49
CA GLN A 15 12.57 -12.26 9.73
C GLN A 15 12.45 -10.76 9.55
N LYS A 16 13.59 -10.08 9.50
CA LYS A 16 13.60 -8.65 9.27
C LYS A 16 13.26 -8.34 7.83
N GLU A 17 12.27 -7.51 7.64
CA GLU A 17 11.80 -7.08 6.33
C GLU A 17 11.47 -5.61 6.34
N TYR A 18 11.49 -5.01 5.16
CA TYR A 18 10.94 -3.68 4.95
C TYR A 18 9.43 -3.80 4.81
N VAL A 19 8.71 -2.98 5.55
CA VAL A 19 7.25 -2.93 5.50
C VAL A 19 6.84 -1.53 5.09
N LEU A 20 6.09 -1.43 4.02
CA LEU A 20 5.52 -0.18 3.54
C LEU A 20 4.01 -0.21 3.73
N TRP A 21 3.48 0.83 4.35
CA TRP A 21 2.05 1.08 4.38
C TRP A 21 1.73 2.23 3.43
N ILE A 22 0.76 2.02 2.55
CA ILE A 22 0.26 3.05 1.63
C ILE A 22 -1.25 3.13 1.81
N ASP A 23 -1.80 4.33 1.88
CA ASP A 23 -3.24 4.51 1.83
C ASP A 23 -3.63 5.81 1.10
N ILE A 24 -4.90 5.90 0.76
CA ILE A 24 -5.48 7.09 0.14
C ILE A 24 -5.93 8.05 1.23
N MET A 25 -5.56 9.33 1.10
CA MET A 25 -5.97 10.35 2.05
C MET A 25 -7.43 10.74 1.83
N GLY A 26 -8.17 10.85 2.92
CA GLY A 26 -9.52 11.42 2.89
C GLY A 26 -10.60 10.50 2.32
N THR A 27 -10.38 9.19 2.26
CA THR A 27 -11.37 8.26 1.70
C THR A 27 -12.71 8.30 2.38
N LYS A 28 -12.76 8.55 3.67
CA LYS A 28 -14.03 8.68 4.40
C LYS A 28 -14.90 9.78 3.82
N ASN A 29 -14.30 10.91 3.48
CA ASN A 29 -15.04 12.04 2.88
C ASN A 29 -15.52 11.69 1.48
N PHE A 30 -14.69 11.02 0.70
CA PHE A 30 -15.07 10.58 -0.64
C PHE A 30 -16.20 9.57 -0.59
N MET A 31 -16.15 8.61 0.32
CA MET A 31 -17.19 7.59 0.46
C MET A 31 -18.53 8.18 0.86
N SER A 32 -18.53 9.24 1.65
CA SER A 32 -19.78 9.90 2.04
C SER A 32 -20.40 10.73 0.92
N THR A 33 -19.59 11.17 -0.06
CA THR A 33 -20.06 12.00 -1.17
C THR A 33 -20.24 11.21 -2.47
N SER A 34 -19.38 10.24 -2.74
CA SER A 34 -19.45 9.44 -3.97
C SER A 34 -18.73 8.11 -3.80
N LEU A 35 -19.49 7.06 -3.65
CA LEU A 35 -18.95 5.70 -3.59
C LEU A 35 -18.25 5.32 -4.89
N ARG A 36 -18.79 5.76 -6.02
CA ARG A 36 -18.20 5.47 -7.33
C ARG A 36 -16.81 6.09 -7.49
N THR A 37 -16.65 7.34 -7.08
CA THR A 37 -15.36 8.02 -7.13
C THR A 37 -14.35 7.39 -6.20
N SER A 38 -14.76 7.03 -4.99
CA SER A 38 -13.89 6.33 -4.03
C SER A 38 -13.43 4.99 -4.57
N SER A 39 -14.32 4.23 -5.15
CA SER A 39 -13.99 2.93 -5.76
C SER A 39 -12.99 3.10 -6.89
N LEU A 40 -13.12 4.14 -7.69
CA LEU A 40 -12.19 4.42 -8.77
C LEU A 40 -10.78 4.71 -8.23
N PHE A 41 -10.67 5.51 -7.17
CA PHE A 41 -9.38 5.81 -6.55
C PHE A 41 -8.73 4.55 -6.00
N ILE A 42 -9.50 3.73 -5.31
CA ILE A 42 -9.02 2.46 -4.75
C ILE A 42 -8.52 1.54 -5.86
N CYS A 43 -9.25 1.42 -6.94
CA CYS A 43 -8.83 0.61 -8.09
C CYS A 43 -7.53 1.13 -8.70
N LYS A 44 -7.41 2.44 -8.90
CA LYS A 44 -6.18 3.04 -9.45
C LYS A 44 -4.98 2.78 -8.54
N LEU A 45 -5.15 2.91 -7.23
CA LEU A 45 -4.08 2.62 -6.28
C LEU A 45 -3.63 1.15 -6.40
N HIS A 46 -4.57 0.22 -6.35
CA HIS A 46 -4.21 -1.19 -6.37
C HIS A 46 -3.64 -1.63 -7.72
N MET A 47 -4.07 -1.03 -8.82
CA MET A 47 -3.47 -1.29 -10.13
C MET A 47 -2.01 -0.82 -10.17
N ALA A 48 -1.73 0.37 -9.65
CA ALA A 48 -0.36 0.88 -9.60
C ALA A 48 0.54 -0.02 -8.73
N ILE A 49 0.02 -0.51 -7.61
CA ILE A 49 0.74 -1.43 -6.73
C ILE A 49 1.06 -2.74 -7.45
N LEU A 50 0.08 -3.32 -8.13
CA LEU A 50 0.27 -4.58 -8.84
C LEU A 50 1.26 -4.45 -10.01
N GLU A 51 1.25 -3.33 -10.70
CA GLU A 51 2.20 -3.08 -11.80
C GLU A 51 3.64 -2.94 -11.31
N ALA A 52 3.83 -2.44 -10.09
CA ALA A 52 5.16 -2.25 -9.51
C ALA A 52 5.68 -3.47 -8.76
N LYS A 53 4.83 -4.46 -8.48
CA LYS A 53 5.17 -5.64 -7.70
C LYS A 53 6.27 -6.46 -8.35
N THR A 54 7.23 -6.93 -7.53
CA THR A 54 8.23 -7.91 -7.95
C THR A 54 7.94 -9.28 -7.33
N GLU A 55 8.61 -10.32 -7.79
CA GLU A 55 8.38 -11.69 -7.32
C GLU A 55 8.67 -11.88 -5.83
N ASN A 56 9.61 -11.12 -5.29
CA ASN A 56 10.04 -11.27 -3.90
C ASN A 56 9.26 -10.37 -2.93
N MET A 57 8.22 -9.72 -3.40
CA MET A 57 7.35 -8.88 -2.59
C MET A 57 6.07 -9.58 -2.23
N HIS A 58 5.59 -9.30 -1.03
CA HIS A 58 4.26 -9.70 -0.61
C HIS A 58 3.40 -8.47 -0.44
N ILE A 59 2.20 -8.52 -0.99
CA ILE A 59 1.23 -7.43 -0.93
C ILE A 59 0.00 -7.91 -0.18
N TYR A 60 -0.37 -7.15 0.85
CA TYR A 60 -1.55 -7.41 1.66
C TYR A 60 -2.52 -6.26 1.46
N PRO A 61 -3.45 -6.39 0.48
CA PRO A 61 -4.37 -5.29 0.19
C PRO A 61 -5.41 -5.12 1.29
N VAL A 62 -5.67 -3.87 1.59
CA VAL A 62 -6.75 -3.45 2.47
C VAL A 62 -7.54 -2.41 1.68
N MET A 63 -8.83 -2.30 1.92
CA MET A 63 -9.76 -1.52 1.10
C MET A 63 -9.14 -0.28 0.42
N ASP A 64 -8.69 0.70 1.19
CA ASP A 64 -8.14 1.96 0.69
C ASP A 64 -6.61 2.05 0.84
N GLY A 65 -5.96 0.92 1.04
CA GLY A 65 -4.52 0.89 1.21
C GLY A 65 -3.95 -0.51 1.04
N ALA A 66 -2.70 -0.66 1.40
CA ALA A 66 -2.02 -1.94 1.36
C ALA A 66 -0.75 -1.94 2.21
N TYR A 67 -0.41 -3.11 2.73
CA TYR A 67 0.92 -3.37 3.27
C TYR A 67 1.74 -4.09 2.21
N ILE A 68 2.98 -3.68 2.05
CA ILE A 68 3.92 -4.31 1.13
C ILE A 68 5.17 -4.69 1.92
N THR A 69 5.59 -5.93 1.81
CA THR A 69 6.79 -6.41 2.50
C THR A 69 7.81 -6.97 1.53
N THR A 70 9.07 -6.72 1.79
CA THR A 70 10.19 -7.33 1.08
C THR A 70 11.45 -7.30 1.94
N LYS A 71 12.32 -8.27 1.74
CA LYS A 71 13.62 -8.32 2.41
C LYS A 71 14.66 -7.45 1.71
N ASN A 72 14.40 -7.04 0.48
CA ASN A 72 15.36 -6.33 -0.37
C ASN A 72 15.11 -4.83 -0.36
N GLN A 73 16.06 -4.05 0.16
CA GLN A 73 15.96 -2.60 0.23
C GLN A 73 15.84 -1.96 -1.16
N GLY A 74 16.62 -2.45 -2.12
CA GLY A 74 16.59 -1.91 -3.48
C GLY A 74 15.25 -2.10 -4.15
N GLU A 75 14.64 -3.27 -3.97
CA GLU A 75 13.30 -3.54 -4.49
C GLU A 75 12.26 -2.62 -3.85
N MET A 76 12.35 -2.40 -2.53
CA MET A 76 11.43 -1.50 -1.84
C MET A 76 11.57 -0.07 -2.35
N ARG A 77 12.79 0.41 -2.54
CA ARG A 77 13.04 1.75 -3.10
C ARG A 77 12.47 1.90 -4.50
N SER A 78 12.72 0.91 -5.34
CA SER A 78 12.20 0.92 -6.73
C SER A 78 10.68 0.88 -6.75
N PHE A 79 10.08 0.08 -5.88
CA PHE A 79 8.63 -0.01 -5.73
C PHE A 79 8.04 1.34 -5.35
N ILE A 80 8.58 1.97 -4.30
CA ILE A 80 8.10 3.27 -3.84
C ILE A 80 8.20 4.30 -4.96
N LYS A 81 9.34 4.37 -5.63
CA LYS A 81 9.54 5.30 -6.73
C LYS A 81 8.53 5.08 -7.85
N THR A 82 8.33 3.83 -8.25
CA THR A 82 7.42 3.49 -9.35
C THR A 82 5.97 3.83 -9.00
N VAL A 83 5.51 3.44 -7.82
CA VAL A 83 4.12 3.67 -7.41
C VAL A 83 3.84 5.15 -7.23
N PHE A 84 4.70 5.86 -6.52
CA PHE A 84 4.48 7.29 -6.25
C PHE A 84 4.62 8.12 -7.52
N THR A 85 5.53 7.77 -8.42
CA THR A 85 5.65 8.45 -9.72
C THR A 85 4.39 8.23 -10.56
N SER A 86 3.94 6.99 -10.65
CA SER A 86 2.74 6.64 -11.43
C SER A 86 1.49 7.37 -10.92
N LEU A 87 1.30 7.39 -9.60
CA LEU A 87 0.14 8.06 -9.02
C LEU A 87 0.25 9.58 -9.07
N SER A 88 1.45 10.12 -9.01
CA SER A 88 1.67 11.56 -9.21
C SER A 88 1.34 11.99 -10.63
N GLU A 89 1.70 11.19 -11.61
CA GLU A 89 1.33 11.45 -13.01
C GLU A 89 -0.18 11.42 -13.20
N LEU A 90 -0.86 10.48 -12.59
CA LEU A 90 -2.32 10.44 -12.63
C LEU A 90 -2.94 11.69 -12.01
N PHE A 91 -2.38 12.18 -10.91
CA PHE A 91 -2.83 13.40 -10.26
C PHE A 91 -2.65 14.60 -11.15
N ILE A 92 -1.46 14.77 -11.72
CA ILE A 92 -1.12 15.93 -12.55
C ILE A 92 -1.94 15.96 -13.83
N ASN A 93 -2.17 14.79 -14.45
CA ASN A 93 -2.86 14.69 -15.73
C ASN A 93 -4.38 14.70 -15.59
N GLU A 94 -4.91 14.60 -14.38
CA GLU A 94 -6.36 14.60 -14.17
C GLU A 94 -6.91 16.02 -14.25
N SER A 95 -7.78 16.26 -15.21
CA SER A 95 -8.36 17.58 -15.43
C SER A 95 -9.49 17.92 -14.46
N ASN A 96 -10.14 16.91 -13.88
CA ASN A 96 -11.23 17.12 -12.95
C ASN A 96 -10.73 17.05 -11.51
N PRO A 97 -10.75 18.18 -10.75
CA PRO A 97 -10.27 18.16 -9.36
C PRO A 97 -10.98 17.15 -8.47
N LEU A 98 -12.22 16.79 -8.76
CA LEU A 98 -12.98 15.81 -8.00
C LEU A 98 -12.46 14.39 -8.20
N HIS A 99 -11.65 14.15 -9.23
CA HIS A 99 -11.06 12.86 -9.53
C HIS A 99 -9.59 12.79 -9.16
N GLN A 100 -9.05 13.84 -8.54
CA GLN A 100 -7.70 13.83 -8.02
C GLN A 100 -7.68 13.25 -6.61
N PHE A 101 -6.69 12.42 -6.33
CA PHE A 101 -6.49 11.87 -5.00
C PHE A 101 -5.01 11.84 -4.65
N ILE A 102 -4.73 11.87 -3.36
CA ILE A 102 -3.38 11.89 -2.82
C ILE A 102 -3.19 10.65 -1.96
N ILE A 103 -2.03 10.06 -2.04
CA ILE A 103 -1.66 8.92 -1.19
C ILE A 103 -0.61 9.35 -0.16
N LYS A 104 -0.57 8.61 0.93
CA LYS A 104 0.46 8.75 1.95
C LYS A 104 1.01 7.38 2.28
N GLY A 105 2.19 7.33 2.84
CA GLY A 105 2.79 6.08 3.22
C GLY A 105 3.78 6.23 4.36
N ALA A 106 4.11 5.10 4.94
CA ALA A 106 5.13 5.01 5.97
C ALA A 106 5.89 3.71 5.78
N ILE A 107 7.18 3.74 6.07
CA ILE A 107 8.04 2.58 5.91
C ILE A 107 8.73 2.27 7.23
N ALA A 108 8.85 0.98 7.54
CA ALA A 108 9.57 0.49 8.70
C ALA A 108 10.41 -0.72 8.31
N TYR A 109 11.42 -1.00 9.10
CA TYR A 109 12.25 -2.18 8.93
C TYR A 109 12.37 -2.90 10.27
N GLY A 110 12.10 -4.19 10.28
CA GLY A 110 12.18 -4.98 11.50
C GLY A 110 11.56 -6.35 11.34
N PRO A 111 11.42 -7.09 12.44
CA PRO A 111 10.78 -8.41 12.41
C PRO A 111 9.32 -8.28 11.97
N VAL A 112 8.93 -9.20 11.12
CA VAL A 112 7.57 -9.22 10.57
C VAL A 112 6.92 -10.55 10.83
#